data_ce7fe8b6be80a744cc500f456b85a53a
#
_entry.id   ce7fe8b6be80a744cc500f456b85a53a
#
_cell.length_a   1.000
_cell.length_b   1.000
_cell.length_c   1.000
_cell.angle_alpha   90.00
_cell.angle_beta   90.00
_cell.angle_gamma   90.00
#
_symmetry.space_group_name_H-M   'P 1'
#
loop_
_entity.id
_entity.type
_entity.pdbx_description
1 polymer ?
#
loop_
_entity_poly.entity_id
_entity_poly.type
_entity_poly.pdbx_seq_one_letter_code
_entity_poly.pdbx_strand_id
1 'polypeptide(L)'
;MMGVPSEAELADYMQRAINEGADPELVKKMAGGKTGIVATLKTDKPGKTVAFRFDMDCNDVEEERCDEHRPAKEGFASEHKKAMHACGQDGHVTIGLSAAKLLAANKARLAGTVKLIFQPAEEGVRGAFAMMNAGVVDDVDYLFGGHIGFKATTDNCLVTMTDGFLATTKLDAEFTGVSAHAGAAPEQGKNALLA
;
A
#
# COMPACT_ATOMS: atom_id res chain seq x y z
N MET A 1 -4.46 -3.76 15.49
CA MET A 1 -4.39 -2.84 14.32
C MET A 1 -5.70 -3.02 13.57
N MET A 2 -6.48 -1.99 13.35
CA MET A 2 -7.76 -2.10 12.62
C MET A 2 -7.51 -2.52 11.17
N GLY A 3 -8.39 -3.36 10.62
CA GLY A 3 -8.33 -3.80 9.22
C GLY A 3 -7.22 -4.80 8.87
N VAL A 4 -6.68 -5.53 9.85
CA VAL A 4 -5.89 -6.72 9.55
C VAL A 4 -6.88 -7.85 9.27
N PRO A 5 -6.75 -8.56 8.13
CA PRO A 5 -7.59 -9.72 7.83
C PRO A 5 -7.50 -10.80 8.92
N SER A 6 -8.52 -11.64 9.02
CA SER A 6 -8.50 -12.80 9.91
C SER A 6 -7.37 -13.78 9.53
N GLU A 7 -6.97 -14.64 10.45
CA GLU A 7 -5.95 -15.66 10.18
C GLU A 7 -6.32 -16.58 9.01
N ALA A 8 -7.61 -16.90 8.86
CA ALA A 8 -8.10 -17.71 7.75
C ALA A 8 -7.95 -16.98 6.40
N GLU A 9 -8.34 -15.70 6.33
CA GLU A 9 -8.17 -14.88 5.12
C GLU A 9 -6.68 -14.70 4.77
N LEU A 10 -5.83 -14.48 5.77
CA LEU A 10 -4.38 -14.39 5.56
C LEU A 10 -3.80 -15.68 5.01
N ALA A 11 -4.26 -16.84 5.51
CA ALA A 11 -3.84 -18.16 4.99
C ALA A 11 -4.26 -18.34 3.53
N ASP A 12 -5.48 -17.94 3.16
CA ASP A 12 -5.98 -17.99 1.79
C ASP A 12 -5.17 -17.06 0.87
N TYR A 13 -4.85 -15.84 1.30
CA TYR A 13 -4.04 -14.90 0.54
C TYR A 13 -2.61 -15.40 0.34
N MET A 14 -2.01 -15.99 1.36
CA MET A 14 -0.68 -16.60 1.27
C MET A 14 -0.68 -17.77 0.28
N GLN A 15 -1.69 -18.64 0.34
CA GLN A 15 -1.80 -19.77 -0.58
C GLN A 15 -2.02 -19.31 -2.03
N ARG A 16 -2.85 -18.27 -2.22
CA ARG A 16 -3.08 -17.65 -3.54
C ARG A 16 -1.77 -17.10 -4.10
N ALA A 17 -1.01 -16.33 -3.32
CA ALA A 17 0.26 -15.77 -3.76
C ALA A 17 1.24 -16.87 -4.22
N ILE A 18 1.31 -18.00 -3.50
CA ILE A 18 2.14 -19.16 -3.90
C ILE A 18 1.64 -19.74 -5.22
N ASN A 19 0.34 -19.92 -5.39
CA ASN A 19 -0.24 -20.45 -6.61
C ASN A 19 0.00 -19.54 -7.83
N GLU A 20 0.10 -18.24 -7.61
CA GLU A 20 0.42 -17.20 -8.59
C GLU A 20 1.94 -17.07 -8.84
N GLY A 21 2.77 -17.89 -8.21
CA GLY A 21 4.19 -18.01 -8.48
C GLY A 21 5.11 -17.29 -7.49
N ALA A 22 4.60 -16.80 -6.35
CA ALA A 22 5.46 -16.25 -5.31
C ALA A 22 6.28 -17.35 -4.63
N ASP A 23 7.52 -17.00 -4.26
CA ASP A 23 8.41 -17.91 -3.49
C ASP A 23 7.78 -18.25 -2.12
N PRO A 24 7.49 -19.53 -1.83
CA PRO A 24 6.87 -19.94 -0.56
C PRO A 24 7.65 -19.51 0.69
N GLU A 25 8.99 -19.48 0.61
CA GLU A 25 9.82 -19.06 1.75
C GLU A 25 9.73 -17.55 2.00
N LEU A 26 9.54 -16.75 0.95
CA LEU A 26 9.27 -15.32 1.11
C LEU A 26 7.85 -15.10 1.65
N VAL A 27 6.85 -15.77 1.12
CA VAL A 27 5.46 -15.69 1.59
C VAL A 27 5.36 -16.04 3.07
N LYS A 28 6.05 -17.08 3.51
CA LYS A 28 6.10 -17.46 4.92
C LYS A 28 6.67 -16.38 5.84
N LYS A 29 7.65 -15.61 5.37
CA LYS A 29 8.22 -14.48 6.11
C LYS A 29 7.25 -13.31 6.24
N MET A 30 6.25 -13.22 5.36
CA MET A 30 5.20 -12.20 5.35
C MET A 30 3.96 -12.59 6.16
N ALA A 31 4.00 -13.71 6.89
CA ALA A 31 2.89 -14.17 7.73
C ALA A 31 2.39 -13.08 8.69
N GLY A 32 1.07 -13.08 8.92
CA GLY A 32 0.41 -12.06 9.75
C GLY A 32 0.24 -10.70 9.05
N GLY A 33 0.24 -10.68 7.70
CA GLY A 33 0.02 -9.48 6.90
C GLY A 33 1.22 -8.53 6.85
N LYS A 34 2.43 -9.02 7.18
CA LYS A 34 3.67 -8.22 7.17
C LYS A 34 4.27 -8.18 5.77
N THR A 35 3.58 -7.56 4.83
CA THR A 35 3.93 -7.55 3.41
C THR A 35 4.91 -6.46 2.98
N GLY A 36 5.33 -5.59 3.91
CA GLY A 36 6.33 -4.55 3.64
C GLY A 36 7.70 -5.13 3.32
N ILE A 37 8.36 -4.58 2.30
CA ILE A 37 9.68 -5.03 1.85
C ILE A 37 10.67 -3.88 1.96
N VAL A 38 11.86 -4.17 2.49
CA VAL A 38 12.98 -3.23 2.50
C VAL A 38 14.16 -3.85 1.78
N ALA A 39 14.50 -3.30 0.62
CA ALA A 39 15.72 -3.67 -0.09
C ALA A 39 16.84 -2.72 0.31
N THR A 40 17.98 -3.28 0.74
CA THR A 40 19.12 -2.49 1.22
C THR A 40 20.34 -2.70 0.32
N LEU A 41 20.80 -1.63 -0.29
CA LEU A 41 22.07 -1.58 -1.03
C LEU A 41 23.13 -0.94 -0.14
N LYS A 42 24.01 -1.75 0.44
CA LYS A 42 25.16 -1.27 1.21
C LYS A 42 26.40 -1.21 0.32
N THR A 43 27.07 -0.07 0.29
CA THR A 43 28.32 0.12 -0.44
C THR A 43 29.53 -0.12 0.47
N ASP A 44 30.71 -0.23 -0.13
CA ASP A 44 31.97 -0.40 0.60
C ASP A 44 32.59 0.95 1.03
N LYS A 45 31.95 2.06 0.64
CA LYS A 45 32.39 3.41 0.96
C LYS A 45 31.53 3.98 2.08
N PRO A 46 32.12 4.62 3.11
CA PRO A 46 31.34 5.26 4.16
C PRO A 46 30.49 6.41 3.59
N GLY A 47 29.34 6.65 4.18
CA GLY A 47 28.43 7.70 3.75
C GLY A 47 27.10 7.63 4.51
N LYS A 48 26.17 8.45 4.09
CA LYS A 48 24.83 8.55 4.67
C LYS A 48 23.93 7.38 4.28
N THR A 49 22.90 7.15 5.10
CA THR A 49 21.79 6.25 4.74
C THR A 49 20.67 7.07 4.11
N VAL A 50 20.38 6.81 2.86
CA VAL A 50 19.30 7.45 2.10
C VAL A 50 18.21 6.42 1.83
N ALA A 51 16.98 6.76 2.13
CA ALA A 51 15.83 5.89 1.88
C ALA A 51 14.87 6.51 0.85
N PHE A 52 14.28 5.66 0.02
CA PHE A 52 13.21 6.01 -0.91
C PHE A 52 12.00 5.13 -0.59
N ARG A 53 10.82 5.76 -0.48
CA ARG A 53 9.57 5.10 -0.17
C ARG A 53 8.71 4.99 -1.42
N PHE A 54 8.20 3.80 -1.66
CA PHE A 54 7.25 3.45 -2.71
C PHE A 54 6.11 2.67 -2.05
N ASP A 55 4.90 3.17 -2.12
CA ASP A 55 3.72 2.41 -1.71
C ASP A 55 3.30 1.45 -2.82
N MET A 56 2.64 0.36 -2.44
CA MET A 56 2.39 -0.74 -3.36
C MET A 56 1.00 -1.35 -3.26
N ASP A 57 0.15 -0.85 -2.37
CA ASP A 57 -1.21 -1.33 -2.23
C ASP A 57 -2.13 -0.74 -3.30
N CYS A 58 -3.27 -1.38 -3.51
CA CYS A 58 -4.31 -0.96 -4.43
C CYS A 58 -5.58 -0.55 -3.67
N ASN A 59 -6.55 0.00 -4.41
CA ASN A 59 -7.83 0.43 -3.89
C ASN A 59 -8.88 -0.68 -4.00
N ASP A 60 -9.86 -0.70 -3.08
CA ASP A 60 -11.01 -1.61 -3.09
C ASP A 60 -12.06 -1.15 -4.13
N VAL A 61 -11.65 -1.07 -5.38
CA VAL A 61 -12.45 -0.60 -6.52
C VAL A 61 -12.46 -1.66 -7.60
N GLU A 62 -13.62 -1.92 -8.21
CA GLU A 62 -13.71 -2.80 -9.39
C GLU A 62 -13.17 -2.08 -10.61
N GLU A 63 -12.22 -2.67 -11.30
CA GLU A 63 -11.64 -2.10 -12.51
C GLU A 63 -12.57 -2.27 -13.71
N GLU A 64 -12.74 -1.21 -14.50
CA GLU A 64 -13.57 -1.19 -15.69
C GLU A 64 -13.05 -2.18 -16.75
N ARG A 65 -14.00 -2.84 -17.46
CA ARG A 65 -13.71 -3.92 -18.42
C ARG A 65 -14.14 -3.58 -19.86
N CYS A 66 -14.28 -2.30 -20.20
CA CYS A 66 -14.66 -1.86 -21.52
C CYS A 66 -13.43 -1.60 -22.42
N ASP A 67 -13.67 -1.52 -23.73
CA ASP A 67 -12.62 -1.28 -24.74
C ASP A 67 -12.00 0.13 -24.66
N GLU A 68 -12.70 1.08 -24.04
CA GLU A 68 -12.21 2.43 -23.79
C GLU A 68 -11.20 2.46 -22.64
N HIS A 69 -11.24 1.46 -21.75
CA HIS A 69 -10.29 1.33 -20.66
C HIS A 69 -9.01 0.62 -21.15
N ARG A 70 -7.95 1.38 -21.33
CA ARG A 70 -6.69 0.91 -21.90
C ARG A 70 -6.14 -0.37 -21.25
N PRO A 71 -6.10 -0.51 -19.89
CA PRO A 71 -5.64 -1.73 -19.26
C PRO A 71 -6.44 -2.97 -19.65
N ALA A 72 -7.76 -2.85 -19.75
CA ALA A 72 -8.62 -3.96 -20.21
C ALA A 72 -8.36 -4.30 -21.67
N LYS A 73 -8.29 -3.29 -22.53
CA LYS A 73 -8.03 -3.45 -23.97
C LYS A 73 -6.67 -4.09 -24.27
N GLU A 74 -5.65 -3.74 -23.51
CA GLU A 74 -4.27 -4.22 -23.70
C GLU A 74 -3.96 -5.47 -22.87
N GLY A 75 -4.92 -5.99 -22.09
CA GLY A 75 -4.83 -7.27 -21.39
C GLY A 75 -4.00 -7.24 -20.10
N PHE A 76 -3.91 -6.10 -19.43
CA PHE A 76 -3.23 -5.97 -18.13
C PHE A 76 -4.08 -5.34 -17.02
N ALA A 77 -5.41 -5.31 -17.18
CA ALA A 77 -6.31 -4.96 -16.09
C ALA A 77 -6.20 -5.96 -14.94
N SER A 78 -6.60 -5.54 -13.74
CA SER A 78 -6.59 -6.38 -12.55
C SER A 78 -7.29 -7.73 -12.78
N GLU A 79 -6.68 -8.81 -12.37
CA GLU A 79 -7.28 -10.16 -12.37
C GLU A 79 -8.14 -10.41 -11.13
N HIS A 80 -8.08 -9.54 -10.14
CA HIS A 80 -8.82 -9.63 -8.89
C HIS A 80 -10.03 -8.71 -8.88
N LYS A 81 -11.18 -9.25 -8.42
CA LYS A 81 -12.38 -8.45 -8.20
C LYS A 81 -12.16 -7.45 -7.08
N LYS A 82 -12.73 -6.27 -7.24
CA LYS A 82 -12.63 -5.17 -6.26
C LYS A 82 -11.19 -4.85 -5.85
N ALA A 83 -10.27 -4.94 -6.79
CA ALA A 83 -8.90 -4.53 -6.59
C ALA A 83 -8.40 -3.84 -7.85
N MET A 84 -8.01 -2.58 -7.74
CA MET A 84 -7.51 -1.77 -8.85
C MET A 84 -6.45 -0.80 -8.34
N HIS A 85 -5.40 -0.62 -9.10
CA HIS A 85 -4.48 0.50 -8.88
C HIS A 85 -5.09 1.81 -9.41
N ALA A 86 -6.00 2.41 -8.62
CA ALA A 86 -6.70 3.64 -8.99
C ALA A 86 -5.96 4.92 -8.55
N CYS A 87 -4.86 4.79 -7.80
CA CYS A 87 -4.10 5.93 -7.26
C CYS A 87 -2.66 6.05 -7.79
N GLY A 88 -2.15 5.07 -8.55
CA GLY A 88 -0.85 5.12 -9.21
C GLY A 88 0.29 4.37 -8.50
N GLN A 89 0.00 3.57 -7.48
CA GLN A 89 1.02 2.82 -6.74
C GLN A 89 1.71 1.73 -7.59
N ASP A 90 1.08 1.22 -8.62
CA ASP A 90 1.71 0.37 -9.65
C ASP A 90 2.89 1.09 -10.35
N GLY A 91 2.69 2.37 -10.67
CA GLY A 91 3.75 3.23 -11.17
C GLY A 91 4.84 3.49 -10.13
N HIS A 92 4.49 3.68 -8.85
CA HIS A 92 5.46 3.86 -7.77
C HIS A 92 6.35 2.63 -7.60
N VAL A 93 5.75 1.42 -7.60
CA VAL A 93 6.51 0.15 -7.57
C VAL A 93 7.43 0.03 -8.78
N THR A 94 6.94 0.38 -9.97
CA THR A 94 7.73 0.35 -11.21
C THR A 94 8.94 1.28 -11.12
N ILE A 95 8.77 2.49 -10.58
CA ILE A 95 9.86 3.44 -10.32
C ILE A 95 10.85 2.84 -9.32
N GLY A 96 10.34 2.26 -8.22
CA GLY A 96 11.17 1.64 -7.19
C GLY A 96 12.04 0.48 -7.73
N LEU A 97 11.45 -0.41 -8.52
CA LEU A 97 12.16 -1.53 -9.15
C LEU A 97 13.18 -1.06 -10.18
N SER A 98 12.85 -0.02 -10.95
CA SER A 98 13.77 0.59 -11.92
C SER A 98 14.95 1.26 -11.22
N ALA A 99 14.68 1.99 -10.14
CA ALA A 99 15.71 2.58 -9.29
C ALA A 99 16.62 1.51 -8.68
N ALA A 100 16.06 0.39 -8.21
CA ALA A 100 16.82 -0.74 -7.68
C ALA A 100 17.84 -1.27 -8.71
N LYS A 101 17.40 -1.48 -9.95
CA LYS A 101 18.27 -1.93 -11.04
C LYS A 101 19.40 -0.92 -11.33
N LEU A 102 19.07 0.36 -11.44
CA LEU A 102 20.04 1.42 -11.71
C LEU A 102 21.07 1.57 -10.57
N LEU A 103 20.63 1.56 -9.33
CA LEU A 103 21.48 1.67 -8.14
C LEU A 103 22.41 0.45 -8.02
N ALA A 104 21.88 -0.75 -8.22
CA ALA A 104 22.67 -1.99 -8.19
C ALA A 104 23.77 -1.98 -9.28
N ALA A 105 23.41 -1.59 -10.50
CA ALA A 105 24.36 -1.50 -11.62
C ALA A 105 25.45 -0.43 -11.40
N ASN A 106 25.19 0.59 -10.59
CA ASN A 106 26.11 1.68 -10.31
C ASN A 106 26.69 1.64 -8.89
N LYS A 107 26.58 0.53 -8.16
CA LYS A 107 27.00 0.40 -6.76
C LYS A 107 28.43 0.95 -6.51
N ALA A 108 29.39 0.69 -7.40
CA ALA A 108 30.77 1.13 -7.26
C ALA A 108 30.96 2.66 -7.26
N ARG A 109 29.97 3.40 -7.81
CA ARG A 109 29.95 4.87 -7.88
C ARG A 109 29.29 5.52 -6.66
N LEU A 110 28.62 4.73 -5.82
CA LEU A 110 27.88 5.20 -4.67
C LEU A 110 28.72 5.12 -3.38
N ALA A 111 28.30 5.87 -2.36
CA ALA A 111 28.83 5.81 -1.01
C ALA A 111 27.67 5.73 -0.01
N GLY A 112 27.90 5.10 1.15
CA GLY A 112 26.87 4.92 2.17
C GLY A 112 25.90 3.77 1.88
N THR A 113 24.67 3.93 2.32
CA THR A 113 23.60 2.92 2.22
C THR A 113 22.39 3.51 1.52
N VAL A 114 21.78 2.75 0.62
CA VAL A 114 20.48 3.08 0.04
C VAL A 114 19.45 2.05 0.48
N LYS A 115 18.32 2.50 1.03
CA LYS A 115 17.15 1.67 1.34
C LYS A 115 16.03 1.99 0.36
N LEU A 116 15.42 0.96 -0.21
CA LEU A 116 14.20 1.07 -1.01
C LEU A 116 13.09 0.40 -0.19
N ILE A 117 12.14 1.21 0.24
CA ILE A 117 11.06 0.81 1.15
C ILE A 117 9.78 0.66 0.31
N PHE A 118 9.33 -0.58 0.11
CA PHE A 118 8.07 -0.88 -0.52
C PHE A 118 7.00 -1.03 0.57
N GLN A 119 6.18 0.00 0.71
CA GLN A 119 5.23 0.15 1.81
C GLN A 119 3.85 -0.39 1.44
N PRO A 120 3.26 -1.30 2.22
CA PRO A 120 1.87 -1.71 2.07
C PRO A 120 0.92 -0.75 2.79
N ALA A 121 -0.38 -0.88 2.53
CA ALA A 121 -1.48 -0.26 3.27
C ALA A 121 -1.35 1.26 3.44
N GLU A 122 -1.01 1.96 2.38
CA GLU A 122 -0.97 3.42 2.32
C GLU A 122 -2.41 3.98 2.34
N GLU A 123 -3.30 3.44 1.49
CA GLU A 123 -4.71 3.81 1.39
C GLU A 123 -5.47 3.67 2.73
N GLY A 124 -5.00 2.75 3.56
CA GLY A 124 -5.50 2.56 4.93
C GLY A 124 -4.87 3.47 5.97
N VAL A 125 -3.83 4.26 5.62
CA VAL A 125 -3.03 5.07 6.57
C VAL A 125 -2.43 4.22 7.70
N ARG A 126 -1.96 3.01 7.40
CA ARG A 126 -1.53 2.02 8.42
C ARG A 126 -0.11 1.52 8.21
N GLY A 127 0.29 1.30 6.96
CA GLY A 127 1.54 0.61 6.64
C GLY A 127 2.78 1.38 7.07
N ALA A 128 2.82 2.69 6.87
CA ALA A 128 3.95 3.53 7.27
C ALA A 128 4.21 3.44 8.77
N PHE A 129 3.16 3.53 9.60
CA PHE A 129 3.28 3.43 11.06
C PHE A 129 3.80 2.06 11.50
N ALA A 130 3.32 0.99 10.87
CA ALA A 130 3.78 -0.37 11.16
C ALA A 130 5.27 -0.56 10.83
N MET A 131 5.72 -0.06 9.67
CA MET A 131 7.12 -0.14 9.24
C MET A 131 8.04 0.74 10.09
N MET A 132 7.59 1.93 10.48
CA MET A 132 8.30 2.82 11.39
C MET A 132 8.51 2.13 12.76
N ASN A 133 7.47 1.55 13.33
CA ASN A 133 7.56 0.83 14.61
C ASN A 133 8.43 -0.43 14.53
N ALA A 134 8.63 -0.98 13.33
CA ALA A 134 9.58 -2.07 13.09
C ALA A 134 11.04 -1.60 12.92
N GLY A 135 11.32 -0.31 13.10
CA GLY A 135 12.66 0.26 13.04
C GLY A 135 13.21 0.46 11.62
N VAL A 136 12.36 0.43 10.59
CA VAL A 136 12.81 0.51 9.19
C VAL A 136 13.58 1.79 8.90
N VAL A 137 13.24 2.88 9.58
CA VAL A 137 13.81 4.22 9.34
C VAL A 137 14.75 4.72 10.44
N ASP A 138 15.05 3.91 11.46
CA ASP A 138 15.83 4.35 12.62
C ASP A 138 17.26 4.79 12.28
N ASP A 139 17.86 4.21 11.24
CA ASP A 139 19.21 4.50 10.78
C ASP A 139 19.23 5.35 9.48
N VAL A 140 18.10 5.97 9.12
CA VAL A 140 17.95 6.75 7.89
C VAL A 140 18.27 8.23 8.14
N ASP A 141 19.26 8.77 7.41
CA ASP A 141 19.59 10.20 7.45
C ASP A 141 18.63 11.04 6.60
N TYR A 142 18.20 10.52 5.43
CA TYR A 142 17.32 11.21 4.49
C TYR A 142 16.29 10.25 3.93
N LEU A 143 15.02 10.61 4.01
CA LEU A 143 13.89 9.87 3.46
C LEU A 143 13.20 10.67 2.37
N PHE A 144 13.03 10.07 1.21
CA PHE A 144 12.30 10.62 0.08
C PHE A 144 11.08 9.76 -0.25
N GLY A 145 9.98 10.41 -0.56
CA GLY A 145 8.77 9.78 -1.10
C GLY A 145 8.19 10.71 -2.16
N GLY A 146 7.43 10.14 -3.07
CA GLY A 146 6.76 10.88 -4.12
C GLY A 146 5.43 10.23 -4.48
N HIS A 147 4.62 10.95 -5.24
CA HIS A 147 3.38 10.44 -5.77
C HIS A 147 3.21 10.88 -7.22
N ILE A 148 2.74 9.98 -8.08
CA ILE A 148 2.42 10.26 -9.47
C ILE A 148 1.15 11.12 -9.52
N GLY A 149 1.11 12.12 -10.38
CA GLY A 149 -0.06 12.98 -10.60
C GLY A 149 -0.12 14.19 -9.67
N PHE A 150 -1.30 14.47 -9.12
CA PHE A 150 -1.62 15.65 -8.32
C PHE A 150 -1.32 16.98 -9.03
N LYS A 151 -0.27 17.69 -8.59
CA LYS A 151 0.10 19.00 -9.12
C LYS A 151 1.01 18.94 -10.35
N ALA A 152 1.60 17.78 -10.64
CA ALA A 152 2.39 17.56 -11.85
C ALA A 152 1.47 17.19 -13.01
N THR A 153 1.00 18.18 -13.75
CA THR A 153 -0.02 18.03 -14.81
C THR A 153 0.56 17.93 -16.22
N THR A 154 1.87 17.98 -16.36
CA THR A 154 2.58 17.87 -17.64
C THR A 154 3.66 16.81 -17.57
N ASP A 155 3.95 16.17 -18.70
CA ASP A 155 5.04 15.21 -18.82
C ASP A 155 6.40 15.86 -18.45
N ASN A 156 7.27 15.05 -17.86
CA ASN A 156 8.60 15.48 -17.39
C ASN A 156 8.59 16.62 -16.35
N CYS A 157 7.49 16.78 -15.63
CA CYS A 157 7.37 17.72 -14.54
C CYS A 157 7.61 17.01 -13.20
N LEU A 158 8.48 17.61 -12.37
CA LEU A 158 8.71 17.21 -10.99
C LEU A 158 8.35 18.36 -10.07
N VAL A 159 7.35 18.16 -9.21
CA VAL A 159 7.00 19.11 -8.15
C VAL A 159 7.72 18.70 -6.88
N THR A 160 8.55 19.59 -6.36
CA THR A 160 9.32 19.34 -5.13
C THR A 160 8.73 20.13 -3.95
N MET A 161 9.05 19.67 -2.75
CA MET A 161 8.66 20.31 -1.47
C MET A 161 7.15 20.46 -1.33
N THR A 162 6.47 19.35 -1.13
CA THR A 162 5.05 19.33 -0.79
C THR A 162 4.87 19.45 0.72
N ASP A 163 3.98 20.32 1.15
CA ASP A 163 3.57 20.51 2.54
C ASP A 163 2.04 20.50 2.67
N GLY A 164 1.52 20.69 3.88
CA GLY A 164 0.09 20.78 4.14
C GLY A 164 -0.63 19.44 4.07
N PHE A 165 0.03 18.34 4.42
CA PHE A 165 -0.62 17.02 4.52
C PHE A 165 -1.73 17.04 5.57
N LEU A 166 -2.86 16.37 5.23
CA LEU A 166 -3.99 16.22 6.13
C LEU A 166 -3.75 15.08 7.11
N ALA A 167 -4.17 15.30 8.36
CA ALA A 167 -4.33 14.21 9.32
C ALA A 167 -5.70 13.57 9.14
N THR A 168 -5.78 12.25 9.25
CA THR A 168 -7.03 11.50 9.14
C THR A 168 -7.26 10.63 10.36
N THR A 169 -8.52 10.47 10.74
CA THR A 169 -8.96 9.47 11.72
C THR A 169 -10.04 8.63 11.06
N LYS A 170 -9.85 7.32 11.01
CA LYS A 170 -10.85 6.37 10.48
C LYS A 170 -11.60 5.75 11.65
N LEU A 171 -12.92 5.78 11.58
CA LEU A 171 -13.81 5.28 12.61
C LEU A 171 -14.85 4.37 11.95
N ASP A 172 -15.06 3.20 12.53
CA ASP A 172 -16.18 2.32 12.22
C ASP A 172 -17.17 2.40 13.38
N ALA A 173 -18.46 2.61 13.07
CA ALA A 173 -19.51 2.64 14.05
C ALA A 173 -20.62 1.67 13.65
N GLU A 174 -20.92 0.72 14.52
CA GLU A 174 -21.99 -0.24 14.33
C GLU A 174 -23.13 0.05 15.31
N PHE A 175 -24.34 0.23 14.78
CA PHE A 175 -25.54 0.45 15.57
C PHE A 175 -26.47 -0.75 15.46
N THR A 176 -26.71 -1.43 16.58
CA THR A 176 -27.57 -2.62 16.65
C THR A 176 -28.92 -2.27 17.20
N GLY A 177 -29.96 -2.51 16.42
CA GLY A 177 -31.35 -2.30 16.80
C GLY A 177 -32.09 -3.59 17.14
N VAL A 178 -33.35 -3.44 17.52
CA VAL A 178 -34.31 -4.53 17.71
C VAL A 178 -35.52 -4.28 16.82
N SER A 179 -35.83 -5.25 15.97
CA SER A 179 -37.00 -5.16 15.09
C SER A 179 -38.29 -5.31 15.88
N ALA A 180 -39.29 -4.48 15.54
CA ALA A 180 -40.67 -4.60 16.05
C ALA A 180 -41.66 -4.21 14.96
N HIS A 181 -42.93 -4.62 15.13
CA HIS A 181 -43.99 -4.23 14.21
C HIS A 181 -44.35 -2.76 14.42
N ALA A 182 -44.12 -1.92 13.44
CA ALA A 182 -44.26 -0.47 13.55
C ALA A 182 -45.64 0.03 13.95
N GLY A 183 -46.71 -0.70 13.59
CA GLY A 183 -48.08 -0.34 13.91
C GLY A 183 -48.69 -1.07 15.12
N ALA A 184 -48.16 -2.24 15.49
CA ALA A 184 -48.76 -3.08 16.54
C ALA A 184 -48.00 -3.04 17.87
N ALA A 185 -46.67 -2.85 17.83
CA ALA A 185 -45.84 -2.89 19.03
C ALA A 185 -44.54 -2.07 18.82
N PRO A 186 -44.60 -0.78 18.44
CA PRO A 186 -43.43 0.04 18.18
C PRO A 186 -42.53 0.21 19.41
N GLU A 187 -43.10 0.14 20.62
CA GLU A 187 -42.42 0.25 21.90
C GLU A 187 -41.46 -0.92 22.18
N GLN A 188 -41.63 -2.05 21.50
CA GLN A 188 -40.77 -3.24 21.63
C GLN A 188 -39.51 -3.15 20.75
N GLY A 189 -39.48 -2.19 19.83
CA GLY A 189 -38.34 -1.98 18.93
C GLY A 189 -37.30 -1.04 19.51
N LYS A 190 -36.09 -1.14 18.95
CA LYS A 190 -34.99 -0.16 19.09
C LYS A 190 -34.54 0.24 17.72
N ASN A 191 -34.77 1.49 17.35
CA ASN A 191 -34.41 1.97 16.03
C ASN A 191 -32.90 2.35 15.99
N ALA A 192 -32.10 1.55 15.30
CA ALA A 192 -30.67 1.77 15.19
C ALA A 192 -30.29 3.09 14.49
N LEU A 193 -31.18 3.67 13.66
CA LEU A 193 -30.96 4.95 12.99
C LEU A 193 -31.13 6.17 13.93
N LEU A 194 -31.66 5.98 15.13
CA LEU A 194 -31.87 7.05 16.11
C LEU A 194 -30.84 7.02 17.25
N ALA A 195 -29.80 6.17 17.11
CA ALA A 195 -28.75 6.02 18.12
C ALA A 195 -27.70 7.13 18.05
#